data_ce407ba4be2b4f49fdf7b75fdc383196
#
_entry.id   ce407ba4be2b4f49fdf7b75fdc383196
#
_cell.length_a   1.000
_cell.length_b   1.000
_cell.length_c   1.000
_cell.angle_alpha   90.00
_cell.angle_beta   90.00
_cell.angle_gamma   90.00
#
_symmetry.space_group_name_H-M   'P 1'
#
loop_
_entity.id
_entity.type
_entity.pdbx_description
1 polymer ?
#
loop_
_entity_poly.entity_id
_entity_poly.type
_entity_poly.pdbx_seq_one_letter_code
_entity_poly.pdbx_strand_id
1 'polypeptide(L)'
;EEVIHEALGNDVAFVPYYRPGFMLSKIVQQCSDKYAVVLEHHGLVTWGNTHEESYLKTIELEKKAQEYIKNHKTKKDTTSHHKLQTDQIEKLLLRLRGQLSLNQKQIITIDENQLNLANRNDVIQIATGGRSTLEHILRIGKDSLVISEGDDCKETIQSVQEAYKKYFNKYLEKLPAGFDMHVNINPKVGLIPGVGCFGAGISLKEAKRNTEIAKHTHEGAANV
;
A
#
# COMPACT_ATOMS: atom_id res chain seq x y z
N GLU A 1 -0.81 19.94 -0.42
CA GLU A 1 -0.70 20.94 -1.49
C GLU A 1 0.67 21.61 -1.43
N GLU A 2 1.06 22.20 -0.32
CA GLU A 2 2.33 22.91 -0.11
C GLU A 2 3.55 22.06 -0.54
N VAL A 3 3.63 20.81 -0.06
CA VAL A 3 4.69 19.85 -0.42
C VAL A 3 4.71 19.55 -1.94
N ILE A 4 3.54 19.49 -2.57
CA ILE A 4 3.45 19.24 -4.03
C ILE A 4 4.03 20.42 -4.80
N HIS A 5 3.69 21.65 -4.42
CA HIS A 5 4.23 22.86 -5.06
C HIS A 5 5.74 23.03 -4.82
N GLU A 6 6.21 22.68 -3.63
CA GLU A 6 7.65 22.68 -3.31
C GLU A 6 8.42 21.66 -4.16
N ALA A 7 7.87 20.45 -4.29
CA ALA A 7 8.51 19.36 -5.02
C ALA A 7 8.44 19.53 -6.54
N LEU A 8 7.28 19.95 -7.08
CA LEU A 8 6.97 19.86 -8.50
C LEU A 8 6.84 21.24 -9.19
N GLY A 9 6.67 22.32 -8.41
CA GLY A 9 6.46 23.67 -8.90
C GLY A 9 5.00 24.14 -8.91
N ASN A 10 4.81 25.45 -8.97
CA ASN A 10 3.49 26.09 -8.87
C ASN A 10 2.58 25.89 -10.10
N ASP A 11 3.15 25.43 -11.22
CA ASP A 11 2.39 25.11 -12.42
C ASP A 11 1.76 23.72 -12.41
N VAL A 12 2.04 22.93 -11.36
CA VAL A 12 1.40 21.65 -11.13
C VAL A 12 0.23 21.87 -10.18
N ALA A 13 -0.99 21.61 -10.64
CA ALA A 13 -2.18 21.72 -9.79
C ALA A 13 -2.27 20.54 -8.82
N PHE A 14 -2.80 20.81 -7.63
CA PHE A 14 -3.20 19.76 -6.67
C PHE A 14 -4.72 19.73 -6.57
N VAL A 15 -5.29 18.53 -6.76
CA VAL A 15 -6.72 18.29 -6.61
C VAL A 15 -6.94 17.37 -5.42
N PRO A 16 -7.65 17.84 -4.36
CA PRO A 16 -8.05 17.00 -3.24
C PRO A 16 -8.83 15.78 -3.68
N TYR A 17 -8.94 14.78 -2.81
CA TYR A 17 -9.62 13.54 -3.15
C TYR A 17 -11.06 13.74 -3.63
N TYR A 18 -11.32 13.27 -4.83
CA TYR A 18 -12.64 13.08 -5.40
C TYR A 18 -12.84 11.63 -5.81
N ARG A 19 -14.05 11.12 -5.62
CA ARG A 19 -14.39 9.79 -6.11
C ARG A 19 -14.15 9.71 -7.63
N PRO A 20 -13.53 8.61 -8.14
CA PRO A 20 -13.36 8.39 -9.57
C PRO A 20 -14.68 8.48 -10.34
N GLY A 21 -14.67 9.18 -11.47
CA GLY A 21 -15.83 9.31 -12.33
C GLY A 21 -15.94 10.68 -12.99
N PHE A 22 -17.10 10.97 -13.56
CA PHE A 22 -17.34 12.15 -14.38
C PHE A 22 -17.04 13.49 -13.68
N MET A 23 -17.34 13.58 -12.36
CA MET A 23 -17.05 14.81 -11.61
C MET A 23 -15.56 15.09 -11.50
N LEU A 24 -14.74 14.05 -11.23
CA LEU A 24 -13.28 14.20 -11.21
C LEU A 24 -12.76 14.63 -12.58
N SER A 25 -13.29 14.07 -13.68
CA SER A 25 -12.91 14.48 -15.03
C SER A 25 -13.18 15.97 -15.32
N LYS A 26 -14.32 16.50 -14.83
CA LYS A 26 -14.62 17.92 -14.93
C LYS A 26 -13.64 18.81 -14.16
N ILE A 27 -13.23 18.36 -12.97
CA ILE A 27 -12.26 19.10 -12.14
C ILE A 27 -10.90 19.09 -12.83
N VAL A 28 -10.45 17.96 -13.36
CA VAL A 28 -9.21 17.85 -14.13
C VAL A 28 -9.25 18.79 -15.37
N GLN A 29 -10.40 18.85 -16.05
CA GLN A 29 -10.57 19.79 -17.18
C GLN A 29 -10.39 21.24 -16.79
N GLN A 30 -10.79 21.65 -15.59
CA GLN A 30 -10.59 23.02 -15.09
C GLN A 30 -9.11 23.36 -14.85
N CYS A 31 -8.24 22.36 -14.76
CA CYS A 31 -6.80 22.51 -14.63
C CYS A 31 -6.06 22.43 -15.98
N SER A 32 -6.77 22.53 -17.11
CA SER A 32 -6.18 22.34 -18.46
C SER A 32 -5.13 23.39 -18.86
N ASP A 33 -5.11 24.55 -18.20
CA ASP A 33 -4.09 25.59 -18.32
C ASP A 33 -2.81 25.29 -17.55
N LYS A 34 -2.80 24.28 -16.69
CA LYS A 34 -1.66 23.88 -15.88
C LYS A 34 -0.74 22.92 -16.62
N TYR A 35 0.50 22.81 -16.14
CA TYR A 35 1.49 21.90 -16.69
C TYR A 35 1.11 20.42 -16.48
N ALA A 36 0.56 20.13 -15.31
CA ALA A 36 0.09 18.81 -14.90
C ALA A 36 -0.85 18.94 -13.68
N VAL A 37 -1.44 17.83 -13.25
CA VAL A 37 -2.24 17.76 -12.02
C VAL A 37 -1.89 16.55 -11.19
N VAL A 38 -1.70 16.73 -9.88
CA VAL A 38 -1.63 15.66 -8.89
C VAL A 38 -3.00 15.48 -8.27
N LEU A 39 -3.54 14.29 -8.37
CA LEU A 39 -4.82 13.90 -7.78
C LEU A 39 -4.57 13.15 -6.48
N GLU A 40 -5.06 13.68 -5.37
CA GLU A 40 -4.91 13.04 -4.06
C GLU A 40 -5.46 11.60 -4.08
N HIS A 41 -4.64 10.64 -3.62
CA HIS A 41 -4.92 9.19 -3.62
C HIS A 41 -5.20 8.54 -4.99
N HIS A 42 -4.91 9.23 -6.09
CA HIS A 42 -5.01 8.67 -7.45
C HIS A 42 -3.67 8.66 -8.17
N GLY A 43 -2.96 9.80 -8.19
CA GLY A 43 -1.66 9.93 -8.81
C GLY A 43 -1.51 11.16 -9.69
N LEU A 44 -0.59 11.10 -10.64
CA LEU A 44 -0.22 12.18 -11.55
C LEU A 44 -0.94 12.03 -12.90
N VAL A 45 -1.47 13.15 -13.41
CA VAL A 45 -2.03 13.24 -14.76
C VAL A 45 -1.27 14.32 -15.53
N THR A 46 -0.80 13.95 -16.71
CA THR A 46 -0.10 14.83 -17.64
C THR A 46 -0.79 14.81 -19.00
N TRP A 47 -0.59 15.85 -19.79
CA TRP A 47 -1.10 15.99 -21.15
C TRP A 47 -0.09 16.75 -22.02
N GLY A 48 -0.30 16.68 -23.33
CA GLY A 48 0.52 17.35 -24.33
C GLY A 48 -0.13 17.31 -25.70
N ASN A 49 0.43 18.04 -26.66
CA ASN A 49 -0.02 17.99 -28.05
C ASN A 49 0.34 16.67 -28.74
N THR A 50 1.31 15.94 -28.18
CA THR A 50 1.74 14.61 -28.65
C THR A 50 1.84 13.63 -27.47
N HIS A 51 1.79 12.33 -27.76
CA HIS A 51 2.03 11.28 -26.76
C HIS A 51 3.41 11.41 -26.11
N GLU A 52 4.42 11.77 -26.92
CA GLU A 52 5.79 11.96 -26.43
C GLU A 52 5.87 13.11 -25.44
N GLU A 53 5.24 14.25 -25.73
CA GLU A 53 5.20 15.40 -24.81
C GLU A 53 4.57 15.02 -23.46
N SER A 54 3.40 14.36 -23.49
CA SER A 54 2.73 13.91 -22.26
C SER A 54 3.59 12.93 -21.46
N TYR A 55 4.23 11.98 -22.13
CA TYR A 55 5.11 11.00 -21.50
C TYR A 55 6.35 11.65 -20.86
N LEU A 56 7.02 12.57 -21.59
CA LEU A 56 8.20 13.24 -21.08
C LEU A 56 7.89 14.11 -19.86
N LYS A 57 6.73 14.78 -19.83
CA LYS A 57 6.25 15.50 -18.62
C LYS A 57 6.08 14.58 -17.42
N THR A 58 5.54 13.37 -17.63
CA THR A 58 5.41 12.38 -16.55
C THR A 58 6.78 12.02 -15.98
N ILE A 59 7.75 11.72 -16.85
CA ILE A 59 9.11 11.35 -16.44
C ILE A 59 9.82 12.50 -15.73
N GLU A 60 9.65 13.73 -16.21
CA GLU A 60 10.24 14.93 -15.58
C GLU A 60 9.71 15.10 -14.14
N LEU A 61 8.39 15.05 -13.98
CA LEU A 61 7.76 15.27 -12.68
C LEU A 61 8.06 14.12 -11.71
N GLU A 62 8.13 12.89 -12.20
CA GLU A 62 8.55 11.75 -11.40
C GLU A 62 9.98 11.91 -10.87
N LYS A 63 10.92 12.36 -11.70
CA LYS A 63 12.29 12.66 -11.28
C LYS A 63 12.35 13.77 -10.23
N LYS A 64 11.59 14.85 -10.40
CA LYS A 64 11.50 15.94 -9.40
C LYS A 64 10.98 15.42 -8.06
N ALA A 65 9.94 14.58 -8.08
CA ALA A 65 9.41 13.97 -6.87
C ALA A 65 10.44 13.06 -6.19
N GLN A 66 11.19 12.25 -6.95
CA GLN A 66 12.26 11.41 -6.41
C GLN A 66 13.39 12.23 -5.77
N GLU A 67 13.81 13.32 -6.42
CA GLU A 67 14.81 14.23 -5.86
C GLU A 67 14.33 14.89 -4.57
N TYR A 68 13.10 15.35 -4.54
CA TYR A 68 12.49 15.91 -3.34
C TYR A 68 12.52 14.91 -2.19
N ILE A 69 12.01 13.70 -2.40
CA ILE A 69 12.00 12.62 -1.39
C ILE A 69 13.43 12.32 -0.92
N LYS A 70 14.40 12.21 -1.84
CA LYS A 70 15.80 11.94 -1.50
C LYS A 70 16.39 13.01 -0.58
N ASN A 71 16.07 14.27 -0.83
CA ASN A 71 16.60 15.40 -0.06
C ASN A 71 15.92 15.59 1.30
N HIS A 72 14.67 15.12 1.44
CA HIS A 72 13.87 15.24 2.67
C HIS A 72 13.75 13.92 3.45
N LYS A 73 14.41 12.88 2.98
CA LYS A 73 14.36 11.56 3.63
C LYS A 73 14.98 11.62 5.02
N THR A 74 14.18 11.38 6.06
CA THR A 74 14.67 11.17 7.41
C THR A 74 15.41 9.85 7.48
N LYS A 75 16.67 9.85 7.97
CA LYS A 75 17.40 8.61 8.29
C LYS A 75 16.68 7.94 9.45
N LYS A 76 15.91 6.89 9.15
CA LYS A 76 15.36 6.03 10.20
C LYS A 76 16.32 4.88 10.42
N ASP A 77 16.80 4.69 11.65
CA ASP A 77 17.72 3.62 12.00
C ASP A 77 17.06 2.26 11.75
N THR A 78 17.71 1.46 10.94
CA THR A 78 17.38 0.04 10.77
C THR A 78 18.13 -0.72 11.84
N THR A 79 17.45 -1.43 12.71
CA THR A 79 18.07 -1.89 13.96
C THR A 79 18.46 -3.33 14.03
N SER A 80 18.03 -4.21 13.15
CA SER A 80 18.45 -5.59 13.26
C SER A 80 18.80 -6.25 11.94
N HIS A 81 19.93 -6.92 11.93
CA HIS A 81 20.30 -7.88 10.88
C HIS A 81 19.70 -9.27 11.18
N HIS A 82 18.53 -9.30 11.83
CA HIS A 82 17.86 -10.56 12.17
C HIS A 82 17.39 -11.26 10.90
N LYS A 83 17.73 -12.52 10.77
CA LYS A 83 17.24 -13.42 9.71
C LYS A 83 16.88 -14.76 10.36
N LEU A 84 15.66 -15.23 10.12
CA LEU A 84 15.21 -16.53 10.57
C LEU A 84 15.91 -17.66 9.82
N GLN A 85 16.09 -18.79 10.47
CA GLN A 85 16.58 -20.01 9.83
C GLN A 85 15.47 -20.65 8.97
N THR A 86 15.85 -21.43 7.98
CA THR A 86 14.91 -22.01 7.01
C THR A 86 13.78 -22.81 7.68
N ASP A 87 14.12 -23.62 8.70
CA ASP A 87 13.12 -24.41 9.43
C ASP A 87 12.13 -23.55 10.23
N GLN A 88 12.58 -22.42 10.77
CA GLN A 88 11.73 -21.43 11.46
C GLN A 88 10.77 -20.78 10.46
N ILE A 89 11.29 -20.38 9.29
CA ILE A 89 10.50 -19.79 8.20
C ILE A 89 9.42 -20.79 7.76
N GLU A 90 9.79 -22.03 7.47
CA GLU A 90 8.85 -23.07 7.04
C GLU A 90 7.73 -23.30 8.06
N LYS A 91 8.07 -23.43 9.34
CA LYS A 91 7.09 -23.62 10.43
C LYS A 91 6.14 -22.43 10.54
N LEU A 92 6.66 -21.21 10.47
CA LEU A 92 5.86 -19.98 10.53
C LEU A 92 4.91 -19.89 9.34
N LEU A 93 5.41 -20.09 8.12
CA LEU A 93 4.62 -20.01 6.89
C LEU A 93 3.53 -21.08 6.81
N LEU A 94 3.79 -22.28 7.30
CA LEU A 94 2.78 -23.34 7.38
C LEU A 94 1.65 -22.96 8.34
N ARG A 95 1.96 -22.42 9.52
CA ARG A 95 0.97 -21.94 10.49
C ARG A 95 0.17 -20.77 9.94
N LEU A 96 0.86 -19.76 9.39
CA LEU A 96 0.25 -18.58 8.80
C LEU A 96 -0.70 -18.95 7.66
N ARG A 97 -0.22 -19.76 6.70
CA ARG A 97 -1.04 -20.23 5.58
C ARG A 97 -2.25 -21.03 6.05
N GLY A 98 -2.08 -21.89 7.07
CA GLY A 98 -3.16 -22.66 7.67
C GLY A 98 -4.27 -21.76 8.19
N GLN A 99 -3.93 -20.73 8.97
CA GLN A 99 -4.90 -19.78 9.51
C GLN A 99 -5.57 -18.92 8.43
N LEU A 100 -4.82 -18.44 7.45
CA LEU A 100 -5.39 -17.67 6.32
C LEU A 100 -6.31 -18.51 5.43
N SER A 101 -6.16 -19.85 5.45
CA SER A 101 -6.91 -20.78 4.59
C SER A 101 -8.17 -21.37 5.25
N LEU A 102 -8.55 -20.96 6.46
CA LEU A 102 -9.68 -21.56 7.19
C LEU A 102 -11.00 -21.53 6.40
N ASN A 103 -11.29 -20.44 5.70
CA ASN A 103 -12.51 -20.29 4.90
C ASN A 103 -12.30 -20.63 3.42
N GLN A 104 -11.11 -20.36 2.90
CA GLN A 104 -10.75 -20.57 1.51
C GLN A 104 -9.25 -20.77 1.38
N LYS A 105 -8.85 -21.82 0.63
CA LYS A 105 -7.44 -22.14 0.37
C LYS A 105 -6.67 -20.93 -0.14
N GLN A 106 -5.55 -20.61 0.50
CA GLN A 106 -4.65 -19.54 0.16
C GLN A 106 -3.29 -20.06 -0.31
N ILE A 107 -2.66 -19.31 -1.20
CA ILE A 107 -1.25 -19.42 -1.58
C ILE A 107 -0.55 -18.22 -1.00
N ILE A 108 0.64 -18.42 -0.44
CA ILE A 108 1.50 -17.32 0.06
C ILE A 108 2.74 -17.24 -0.83
N THR A 109 3.13 -16.03 -1.19
CA THR A 109 4.41 -15.70 -1.82
C THR A 109 5.20 -14.77 -0.90
N ILE A 110 6.53 -14.89 -0.93
CA ILE A 110 7.45 -14.10 -0.11
C ILE A 110 8.36 -13.28 -1.01
N ASP A 111 8.63 -12.05 -0.60
CA ASP A 111 9.71 -11.21 -1.14
C ASP A 111 10.75 -10.96 -0.03
N GLU A 112 11.86 -11.72 -0.07
CA GLU A 112 12.96 -11.60 0.88
C GLU A 112 13.76 -10.30 0.69
N ASN A 113 13.65 -9.62 -0.46
CA ASN A 113 14.31 -8.33 -0.66
C ASN A 113 13.77 -7.24 0.29
N GLN A 114 12.59 -7.49 0.89
CA GLN A 114 11.98 -6.62 1.89
C GLN A 114 12.45 -6.92 3.33
N LEU A 115 13.47 -7.77 3.52
CA LEU A 115 13.98 -8.15 4.84
C LEU A 115 14.38 -6.94 5.71
N ASN A 116 15.13 -6.00 5.13
CA ASN A 116 15.57 -4.81 5.85
C ASN A 116 14.39 -3.94 6.31
N LEU A 117 13.36 -3.83 5.50
CA LEU A 117 12.16 -3.10 5.84
C LEU A 117 11.35 -3.82 6.91
N ALA A 118 11.20 -5.14 6.81
CA ALA A 118 10.50 -5.96 7.81
C ALA A 118 11.20 -5.94 9.18
N ASN A 119 12.51 -5.68 9.23
CA ASN A 119 13.30 -5.61 10.44
C ASN A 119 13.38 -4.21 11.07
N ARG A 120 12.67 -3.22 10.55
CA ARG A 120 12.69 -1.87 11.10
C ARG A 120 11.94 -1.79 12.43
N ASN A 121 12.39 -0.94 13.33
CA ASN A 121 11.71 -0.68 14.62
C ASN A 121 10.30 -0.12 14.44
N ASP A 122 10.05 0.60 13.36
CA ASP A 122 8.77 1.21 13.02
C ASP A 122 7.91 0.34 12.07
N VAL A 123 8.22 -0.96 11.95
CA VAL A 123 7.53 -1.91 11.05
C VAL A 123 6.01 -1.91 11.24
N ILE A 124 5.52 -1.76 12.47
CA ILE A 124 4.08 -1.68 12.77
C ILE A 124 3.49 -0.39 12.17
N GLN A 125 4.18 0.74 12.31
CA GLN A 125 3.75 2.02 11.74
C GLN A 125 3.71 1.94 10.21
N ILE A 126 4.72 1.34 9.58
CA ILE A 126 4.75 1.10 8.14
C ILE A 126 3.57 0.22 7.71
N ALA A 127 3.29 -0.86 8.44
CA ALA A 127 2.22 -1.80 8.12
C ALA A 127 0.81 -1.19 8.26
N THR A 128 0.62 -0.26 9.21
CA THR A 128 -0.67 0.35 9.56
C THR A 128 -0.81 1.82 9.12
N GLY A 129 0.21 2.38 8.45
CA GLY A 129 0.23 3.77 7.97
C GLY A 129 -0.79 4.09 6.87
N GLY A 130 -1.61 3.12 6.48
CA GLY A 130 -2.62 3.28 5.45
C GLY A 130 -2.12 2.94 4.05
N ARG A 131 -2.92 3.26 3.05
CA ARG A 131 -2.64 2.98 1.63
C ARG A 131 -2.58 4.27 0.83
N SER A 132 -1.62 4.37 -0.06
CA SER A 132 -1.42 5.55 -0.89
C SER A 132 -2.56 5.77 -1.89
N THR A 133 -3.19 4.71 -2.36
CA THR A 133 -4.27 4.78 -3.36
C THR A 133 -5.47 3.92 -3.01
N LEU A 134 -6.63 4.27 -3.58
CA LEU A 134 -7.86 3.50 -3.48
C LEU A 134 -7.70 2.08 -4.02
N GLU A 135 -6.97 1.91 -5.12
CA GLU A 135 -6.72 0.60 -5.72
C GLU A 135 -5.96 -0.33 -4.78
N HIS A 136 -5.01 0.19 -4.00
CA HIS A 136 -4.31 -0.59 -2.98
C HIS A 136 -5.27 -1.07 -1.88
N ILE A 137 -6.18 -0.22 -1.38
CA ILE A 137 -7.19 -0.62 -0.38
C ILE A 137 -8.08 -1.74 -0.92
N LEU A 138 -8.57 -1.61 -2.15
CA LEU A 138 -9.44 -2.61 -2.78
C LEU A 138 -8.74 -3.95 -2.96
N ARG A 139 -7.46 -3.95 -3.27
CA ARG A 139 -6.70 -5.17 -3.54
C ARG A 139 -6.19 -5.87 -2.30
N ILE A 140 -5.56 -5.14 -1.40
CA ILE A 140 -4.80 -5.71 -0.27
C ILE A 140 -5.34 -5.31 1.11
N GLY A 141 -6.46 -4.60 1.16
CA GLY A 141 -7.07 -4.15 2.42
C GLY A 141 -6.38 -2.92 3.02
N LYS A 142 -6.92 -2.46 4.16
CA LYS A 142 -6.46 -1.23 4.82
C LYS A 142 -5.06 -1.37 5.41
N ASP A 143 -4.82 -2.41 6.19
CA ASP A 143 -3.59 -2.61 6.94
C ASP A 143 -2.88 -3.89 6.51
N SER A 144 -1.58 -3.95 6.74
CA SER A 144 -0.78 -5.17 6.58
C SER A 144 -0.64 -5.89 7.92
N LEU A 145 -0.59 -7.21 7.88
CA LEU A 145 -0.25 -8.02 9.05
C LEU A 145 1.24 -7.85 9.37
N VAL A 146 1.58 -7.67 10.65
CA VAL A 146 2.95 -7.89 11.12
C VAL A 146 2.93 -9.13 11.99
N ILE A 147 3.78 -10.11 11.69
CA ILE A 147 3.82 -11.38 12.43
C ILE A 147 5.26 -11.87 12.59
N SER A 148 5.63 -12.17 13.82
CA SER A 148 6.95 -12.69 14.20
C SER A 148 6.91 -14.17 14.46
N GLU A 149 8.07 -14.83 14.53
CA GLU A 149 8.18 -16.29 14.72
C GLU A 149 7.45 -16.80 15.97
N GLY A 150 7.54 -16.08 17.09
CA GLY A 150 6.94 -16.45 18.37
C GLY A 150 5.46 -16.15 18.52
N ASP A 151 4.86 -15.43 17.56
CA ASP A 151 3.48 -14.98 17.67
C ASP A 151 2.47 -16.09 17.44
N ASP A 152 1.31 -15.99 18.11
CA ASP A 152 0.16 -16.81 17.80
C ASP A 152 -0.50 -16.29 16.51
N CYS A 153 -0.38 -17.08 15.43
CA CYS A 153 -0.93 -16.71 14.12
C CYS A 153 -2.44 -16.45 14.16
N LYS A 154 -3.20 -17.16 14.99
CA LYS A 154 -4.65 -17.01 15.10
C LYS A 154 -4.98 -15.68 15.75
N GLU A 155 -4.39 -15.38 16.91
CA GLU A 155 -4.65 -14.14 17.65
C GLU A 155 -4.21 -12.91 16.84
N THR A 156 -3.04 -12.98 16.21
CA THR A 156 -2.51 -11.86 15.39
C THR A 156 -3.41 -11.57 14.19
N ILE A 157 -3.87 -12.61 13.48
CA ILE A 157 -4.82 -12.45 12.36
C ILE A 157 -6.16 -11.90 12.84
N GLN A 158 -6.70 -12.42 13.95
CA GLN A 158 -7.96 -11.98 14.52
C GLN A 158 -7.91 -10.48 14.90
N SER A 159 -6.81 -10.01 15.49
CA SER A 159 -6.63 -8.61 15.83
C SER A 159 -6.75 -7.69 14.59
N VAL A 160 -6.10 -8.05 13.49
CA VAL A 160 -6.21 -7.30 12.22
C VAL A 160 -7.63 -7.35 11.65
N GLN A 161 -8.28 -8.51 11.70
CA GLN A 161 -9.67 -8.66 11.27
C GLN A 161 -10.64 -7.79 12.07
N GLU A 162 -10.47 -7.73 13.39
CA GLU A 162 -11.29 -6.89 14.28
C GLU A 162 -11.06 -5.39 14.02
N ALA A 163 -9.81 -4.98 13.82
CA ALA A 163 -9.50 -3.60 13.45
C ALA A 163 -10.17 -3.22 12.12
N TYR A 164 -10.16 -4.14 11.15
CA TYR A 164 -10.80 -3.93 9.85
C TYR A 164 -12.34 -3.88 9.96
N LYS A 165 -12.94 -4.75 10.78
CA LYS A 165 -14.40 -4.68 11.08
C LYS A 165 -14.78 -3.35 11.72
N LYS A 166 -14.01 -2.87 12.70
CA LYS A 166 -14.25 -1.56 13.33
C LYS A 166 -14.18 -0.42 12.31
N TYR A 167 -13.18 -0.46 11.43
CA TYR A 167 -13.05 0.51 10.34
C TYR A 167 -14.30 0.50 9.43
N PHE A 168 -14.77 -0.67 9.01
CA PHE A 168 -15.98 -0.79 8.20
C PHE A 168 -17.21 -0.27 8.90
N ASN A 169 -17.45 -0.69 10.13
CA ASN A 169 -18.62 -0.30 10.91
C ASN A 169 -18.73 1.22 11.07
N LYS A 170 -17.60 1.93 11.16
CA LYS A 170 -17.58 3.40 11.22
C LYS A 170 -18.20 4.06 9.97
N TYR A 171 -18.17 3.38 8.83
CA TYR A 171 -18.63 3.93 7.55
C TYR A 171 -19.91 3.29 7.01
N LEU A 172 -20.50 2.31 7.71
CA LEU A 172 -21.73 1.62 7.26
C LEU A 172 -22.87 2.57 7.02
N GLU A 173 -23.06 3.56 7.89
CA GLU A 173 -24.15 4.56 7.76
C GLU A 173 -24.01 5.45 6.52
N LYS A 174 -22.83 5.52 5.92
CA LYS A 174 -22.55 6.30 4.71
C LYS A 174 -22.80 5.52 3.42
N LEU A 175 -23.11 4.22 3.53
CA LEU A 175 -23.38 3.38 2.38
C LEU A 175 -24.83 3.52 1.90
N PRO A 176 -25.08 3.38 0.58
CA PRO A 176 -26.44 3.37 0.07
C PRO A 176 -27.28 2.24 0.71
N ALA A 177 -28.57 2.51 0.94
CA ALA A 177 -29.50 1.50 1.44
C ALA A 177 -29.51 0.27 0.51
N GLY A 178 -29.45 -0.93 1.09
CA GLY A 178 -29.41 -2.21 0.35
C GLY A 178 -28.03 -2.60 -0.20
N PHE A 179 -26.98 -1.89 0.17
CA PHE A 179 -25.63 -2.28 -0.18
C PHE A 179 -25.19 -3.51 0.65
N ASP A 180 -25.11 -4.65 0.00
CA ASP A 180 -24.63 -5.89 0.62
C ASP A 180 -23.09 -5.96 0.49
N MET A 181 -22.42 -5.93 1.64
CA MET A 181 -20.98 -5.90 1.70
C MET A 181 -20.42 -7.24 2.15
N HIS A 182 -20.05 -8.07 1.19
CA HIS A 182 -19.19 -9.22 1.46
C HIS A 182 -17.72 -8.79 1.43
N VAL A 183 -17.21 -8.31 2.57
CA VAL A 183 -15.81 -7.91 2.68
C VAL A 183 -14.97 -9.07 3.18
N ASN A 184 -14.00 -9.47 2.39
CA ASN A 184 -12.96 -10.38 2.86
C ASN A 184 -12.02 -9.63 3.81
N ILE A 185 -12.19 -9.85 5.11
CA ILE A 185 -11.40 -9.20 6.17
C ILE A 185 -10.06 -9.90 6.46
N ASN A 186 -9.76 -11.01 5.78
CA ASN A 186 -8.48 -11.69 5.95
C ASN A 186 -7.32 -10.82 5.46
N PRO A 187 -6.22 -10.73 6.24
CA PRO A 187 -5.01 -10.07 5.77
C PRO A 187 -4.51 -10.72 4.47
N LYS A 188 -4.31 -9.91 3.45
CA LYS A 188 -3.80 -10.37 2.15
C LYS A 188 -2.30 -10.15 2.01
N VAL A 189 -1.74 -9.32 2.86
CA VAL A 189 -0.32 -8.95 2.83
C VAL A 189 0.21 -8.72 4.24
N GLY A 190 1.51 -8.80 4.41
CA GLY A 190 2.13 -8.47 5.68
C GLY A 190 3.65 -8.45 5.63
N LEU A 191 4.23 -8.07 6.76
CA LEU A 191 5.65 -8.03 7.02
C LEU A 191 6.00 -9.06 8.09
N ILE A 192 7.07 -9.82 7.84
CA ILE A 192 7.57 -10.85 8.73
C ILE A 192 9.01 -10.49 9.10
N PRO A 193 9.25 -9.94 10.31
CA PRO A 193 10.60 -9.72 10.81
C PRO A 193 11.47 -10.98 10.68
N GLY A 194 12.66 -10.83 10.14
CA GLY A 194 13.55 -11.96 9.85
C GLY A 194 13.31 -12.68 8.53
N VAL A 195 12.26 -12.32 7.76
CA VAL A 195 11.93 -12.96 6.48
C VAL A 195 11.77 -11.94 5.34
N GLY A 196 10.86 -10.97 5.49
CA GLY A 196 10.52 -10.01 4.45
C GLY A 196 9.03 -9.70 4.36
N CYS A 197 8.52 -9.50 3.14
CA CYS A 197 7.12 -9.24 2.86
C CYS A 197 6.42 -10.48 2.32
N PHE A 198 5.15 -10.69 2.68
CA PHE A 198 4.33 -11.73 2.07
C PHE A 198 3.08 -11.17 1.39
N GLY A 199 2.61 -11.88 0.36
CA GLY A 199 1.30 -11.71 -0.22
C GLY A 199 0.54 -13.04 -0.26
N ALA A 200 -0.74 -13.00 0.10
CA ALA A 200 -1.66 -14.13 0.06
C ALA A 200 -2.72 -13.94 -1.01
N GLY A 201 -3.17 -15.03 -1.63
CA GLY A 201 -4.22 -15.02 -2.63
C GLY A 201 -4.74 -16.43 -2.93
N ILE A 202 -5.90 -16.52 -3.60
CA ILE A 202 -6.49 -17.81 -3.99
C ILE A 202 -5.77 -18.49 -5.17
N SER A 203 -4.91 -17.73 -5.84
CA SER A 203 -4.05 -18.22 -6.92
C SER A 203 -2.63 -17.65 -6.78
N LEU A 204 -1.65 -18.31 -7.40
CA LEU A 204 -0.28 -17.82 -7.44
C LEU A 204 -0.18 -16.43 -8.08
N LYS A 205 -0.96 -16.18 -9.12
CA LYS A 205 -1.02 -14.87 -9.81
C LYS A 205 -1.50 -13.78 -8.84
N GLU A 206 -2.52 -14.06 -8.05
CA GLU A 206 -3.04 -13.12 -7.06
C GLU A 206 -2.06 -12.88 -5.93
N ALA A 207 -1.48 -13.94 -5.36
CA ALA A 207 -0.50 -13.83 -4.30
C ALA A 207 0.71 -12.98 -4.72
N LYS A 208 1.29 -13.24 -5.91
CA LYS A 208 2.39 -12.46 -6.46
C LYS A 208 2.03 -10.98 -6.66
N ARG A 209 0.86 -10.70 -7.24
CA ARG A 209 0.36 -9.33 -7.41
C ARG A 209 0.21 -8.63 -6.05
N ASN A 210 -0.35 -9.32 -5.06
CA ASN A 210 -0.52 -8.76 -3.73
C ASN A 210 0.82 -8.47 -3.05
N THR A 211 1.83 -9.35 -3.23
CA THR A 211 3.21 -9.10 -2.75
C THR A 211 3.80 -7.85 -3.40
N GLU A 212 3.64 -7.68 -4.71
CA GLU A 212 4.18 -6.52 -5.44
C GLU A 212 3.51 -5.22 -4.99
N ILE A 213 2.19 -5.19 -4.85
CA ILE A 213 1.46 -4.02 -4.34
C ILE A 213 1.88 -3.70 -2.89
N ALA A 214 2.07 -4.73 -2.05
CA ALA A 214 2.53 -4.55 -0.67
C ALA A 214 3.91 -3.92 -0.61
N LYS A 215 4.84 -4.38 -1.45
CA LYS A 215 6.19 -3.82 -1.57
C LYS A 215 6.13 -2.31 -1.83
N HIS A 216 5.45 -1.88 -2.88
CA HIS A 216 5.31 -0.45 -3.21
C HIS A 216 4.68 0.36 -2.07
N THR A 217 3.66 -0.20 -1.42
CA THR A 217 2.99 0.47 -0.29
C THR A 217 3.93 0.64 0.90
N HIS A 218 4.66 -0.41 1.26
CA HIS A 218 5.55 -0.38 2.41
C HIS A 218 6.78 0.50 2.16
N GLU A 219 7.37 0.45 0.96
CA GLU A 219 8.47 1.33 0.56
C GLU A 219 8.04 2.80 0.58
N GLY A 220 6.83 3.11 0.10
CA GLY A 220 6.25 4.45 0.19
C GLY A 220 6.09 4.92 1.64
N ALA A 221 5.47 4.10 2.50
CA ALA A 221 5.27 4.41 3.91
C ALA A 221 6.59 4.54 4.69
N ALA A 222 7.63 3.83 4.29
CA ALA A 222 8.95 3.87 4.93
C ALA A 222 9.76 5.13 4.59
N ASN A 223 9.34 5.91 3.59
CA ASN A 223 10.01 7.12 3.13
C ASN A 223 9.40 8.41 3.72
N VAL A 224 8.35 8.29 4.50
CA VAL A 224 7.64 9.41 5.17
C VAL A 224 8.08 9.55 6.67
#